data_ec1cd693ad9207e21acc7d614aa12222
#
_entry.id   ec1cd693ad9207e21acc7d614aa12222
#
_cell.length_a   1.000
_cell.length_b   1.000
_cell.length_c   1.000
_cell.angle_alpha   90.00
_cell.angle_beta   90.00
_cell.angle_gamma   90.00
#
_symmetry.space_group_name_H-M   'P 1'
#
loop_
_entity.id
_entity.type
_entity.pdbx_description
1 polymer ?
#
loop_
_entity_poly.entity_id
_entity_poly.type
_entity_poly.pdbx_seq_one_letter_code
_entity_poly.pdbx_strand_id
1 'polypeptide(L)'
;MVEVPDERLNVLAEMSKSEKIVPAAIEFVDIAGLVKGASHGEGLGNKFLSHIRECDAIVHVVRCFEDADIIRHADSLNPQHDIETINLELIAADRDTVAKRAERATKMLKTGDKKFAEESELGNKLLAHLDNLQPARTCPMTDKEREIAREWFLLTTKPVIYACNIKEDDLGKEEDSIPGVLDVKAIAAEENAKVLVI
;
A
#
# COMPACT_ATOMS: atom_id res chain seq x y z
N MET A 1 -13.42 5.81 12.48
CA MET A 1 -14.05 4.48 12.34
C MET A 1 -15.36 4.65 11.58
N VAL A 2 -15.58 3.86 10.53
CA VAL A 2 -16.77 3.92 9.67
C VAL A 2 -17.36 2.53 9.62
N GLU A 3 -18.66 2.42 9.91
CA GLU A 3 -19.37 1.15 9.82
C GLU A 3 -19.60 0.77 8.34
N VAL A 4 -19.45 -0.52 8.03
CA VAL A 4 -19.73 -1.05 6.70
C VAL A 4 -21.21 -1.40 6.62
N PRO A 5 -22.00 -0.71 5.79
CA PRO A 5 -23.42 -1.03 5.63
C PRO A 5 -23.59 -2.40 4.98
N ASP A 6 -24.37 -3.27 5.62
CA ASP A 6 -24.69 -4.60 5.09
C ASP A 6 -26.12 -4.97 5.45
N GLU A 7 -27.01 -4.90 4.46
CA GLU A 7 -28.44 -5.19 4.63
C GLU A 7 -28.72 -6.64 5.08
N ARG A 8 -27.80 -7.57 4.80
CA ARG A 8 -27.92 -8.98 5.20
C ARG A 8 -27.93 -9.13 6.72
N LEU A 9 -27.30 -8.21 7.46
CA LEU A 9 -27.26 -8.23 8.92
C LEU A 9 -28.66 -8.13 9.53
N ASN A 10 -29.55 -7.31 8.95
CA ASN A 10 -30.93 -7.17 9.42
C ASN A 10 -31.70 -8.48 9.26
N VAL A 11 -31.57 -9.12 8.10
CA VAL A 11 -32.22 -10.41 7.81
C VAL A 11 -31.69 -11.50 8.75
N LEU A 12 -30.39 -11.56 8.95
CA LEU A 12 -29.76 -12.55 9.85
C LEU A 12 -30.17 -12.32 11.32
N ALA A 13 -30.27 -11.07 11.75
CA ALA A 13 -30.70 -10.71 13.09
C ALA A 13 -32.15 -11.13 13.36
N GLU A 14 -33.04 -10.91 12.38
CA GLU A 14 -34.44 -11.34 12.48
C GLU A 14 -34.54 -12.87 12.55
N MET A 15 -33.83 -13.59 11.67
CA MET A 15 -33.81 -15.07 11.67
C MET A 15 -33.29 -15.65 12.97
N SER A 16 -32.22 -15.03 13.53
CA SER A 16 -31.56 -15.50 14.76
C SER A 16 -32.16 -14.90 16.03
N LYS A 17 -33.14 -14.00 15.92
CA LYS A 17 -33.74 -13.23 17.03
C LYS A 17 -32.65 -12.54 17.88
N SER A 18 -31.65 -11.95 17.21
CA SER A 18 -30.52 -11.31 17.86
C SER A 18 -30.96 -10.00 18.54
N GLU A 19 -30.55 -9.80 19.79
CA GLU A 19 -30.84 -8.56 20.55
C GLU A 19 -29.99 -7.37 20.06
N LYS A 20 -28.86 -7.64 19.38
CA LYS A 20 -27.91 -6.63 18.94
C LYS A 20 -27.33 -6.99 17.58
N ILE A 21 -27.27 -5.99 16.69
CA ILE A 21 -26.56 -6.07 15.42
C ILE A 21 -25.27 -5.27 15.56
N VAL A 22 -24.14 -5.90 15.19
CA VAL A 22 -22.82 -5.26 15.19
C VAL A 22 -22.27 -5.35 13.77
N PRO A 23 -22.28 -4.26 13.00
CA PRO A 23 -21.69 -4.23 11.67
C PRO A 23 -20.16 -4.34 11.75
N ALA A 24 -19.54 -4.74 10.65
CA ALA A 24 -18.10 -4.57 10.48
C ALA A 24 -17.75 -3.09 10.42
N ALA A 25 -16.60 -2.72 10.96
CA ALA A 25 -16.15 -1.34 10.93
C ALA A 25 -14.74 -1.25 10.33
N ILE A 26 -14.49 -0.19 9.57
CA ILE A 26 -13.17 0.16 9.03
C ILE A 26 -12.65 1.37 9.79
N GLU A 27 -11.44 1.27 10.28
CA GLU A 27 -10.72 2.39 10.90
C GLU A 27 -9.82 3.04 9.85
N PHE A 28 -10.09 4.32 9.54
CA PHE A 28 -9.18 5.14 8.75
C PHE A 28 -8.26 5.89 9.69
N VAL A 29 -6.96 5.73 9.48
CA VAL A 29 -5.92 6.44 10.21
C VAL A 29 -5.29 7.45 9.26
N ASP A 30 -5.40 8.74 9.59
CA ASP A 30 -4.68 9.77 8.85
C ASP A 30 -3.20 9.72 9.20
N ILE A 31 -2.38 9.55 8.18
CA ILE A 31 -0.93 9.46 8.31
C ILE A 31 -0.36 10.73 7.68
N ALA A 32 0.24 11.59 8.50
CA ALA A 32 0.88 12.83 8.04
C ALA A 32 1.81 12.57 6.84
N GLY A 33 1.70 13.41 5.82
CA GLY A 33 2.28 13.19 4.50
C GLY A 33 3.75 12.79 4.50
N LEU A 34 4.10 11.88 3.60
CA LEU A 34 5.47 11.41 3.40
C LEU A 34 6.29 12.51 2.73
N VAL A 35 7.36 12.93 3.37
CA VAL A 35 8.34 13.83 2.78
C VAL A 35 9.43 12.98 2.14
N LYS A 36 9.86 13.35 0.94
CA LYS A 36 10.97 12.70 0.22
C LYS A 36 12.19 12.55 1.14
N GLY A 37 12.73 11.32 1.23
CA GLY A 37 13.85 10.99 2.12
C GLY A 37 13.43 10.48 3.50
N ALA A 38 12.17 10.15 3.72
CA ALA A 38 11.66 9.66 5.00
C ALA A 38 12.26 8.31 5.41
N SER A 39 12.68 7.48 4.47
CA SER A 39 13.32 6.19 4.72
C SER A 39 14.74 6.33 5.28
N HIS A 40 15.41 7.46 5.07
CA HIS A 40 16.79 7.71 5.49
C HIS A 40 16.89 8.73 6.65
N GLY A 41 15.76 9.31 7.11
CA GLY A 41 15.73 10.34 8.16
C GLY A 41 15.49 9.79 9.57
N GLU A 42 16.26 10.30 10.54
CA GLU A 42 15.97 10.08 11.95
C GLU A 42 14.69 10.83 12.35
N GLY A 43 13.67 10.12 12.86
CA GLY A 43 12.52 10.69 13.54
C GLY A 43 11.17 10.54 12.83
N LEU A 44 10.70 11.53 12.08
CA LEU A 44 9.32 11.58 11.54
C LEU A 44 9.05 10.50 10.48
N GLY A 45 10.02 10.19 9.60
CA GLY A 45 9.89 9.16 8.57
C GLY A 45 9.71 7.75 9.15
N ASN A 46 10.46 7.41 10.19
CA ASN A 46 10.33 6.11 10.85
C ASN A 46 8.98 5.93 11.55
N LYS A 47 8.41 6.99 12.14
CA LYS A 47 7.07 6.95 12.72
C LYS A 47 6.00 6.76 11.65
N PHE A 48 6.12 7.46 10.53
CA PHE A 48 5.24 7.30 9.38
C PHE A 48 5.23 5.84 8.89
N LEU A 49 6.40 5.26 8.63
CA LEU A 49 6.52 3.89 8.18
C LEU A 49 5.98 2.88 9.20
N SER A 50 6.12 3.14 10.52
CA SER A 50 5.55 2.25 11.55
C SER A 50 4.03 2.28 11.56
N HIS A 51 3.39 3.43 11.36
CA HIS A 51 1.92 3.52 11.24
C HIS A 51 1.41 2.73 10.04
N ILE A 52 2.08 2.82 8.87
CA ILE A 52 1.71 2.00 7.71
C ILE A 52 1.85 0.51 8.03
N ARG A 53 2.88 0.08 8.78
CA ARG A 53 3.05 -1.33 9.13
C ARG A 53 1.86 -1.91 9.90
N GLU A 54 1.21 -1.10 10.72
CA GLU A 54 0.05 -1.49 11.54
C GLU A 54 -1.26 -1.58 10.75
N CYS A 55 -1.34 -0.93 9.58
CA CYS A 55 -2.54 -0.94 8.75
C CYS A 55 -2.65 -2.21 7.89
N ASP A 56 -3.86 -2.64 7.55
CA ASP A 56 -4.12 -3.78 6.66
C ASP A 56 -4.07 -3.41 5.19
N ALA A 57 -4.37 -2.15 4.84
CA ALA A 57 -4.40 -1.62 3.48
C ALA A 57 -4.00 -0.14 3.47
N ILE A 58 -3.67 0.38 2.30
CA ILE A 58 -3.28 1.77 2.08
C ILE A 58 -4.30 2.43 1.15
N VAL A 59 -4.81 3.60 1.54
CA VAL A 59 -5.51 4.51 0.63
C VAL A 59 -4.52 5.61 0.26
N HIS A 60 -4.06 5.59 -0.99
CA HIS A 60 -3.13 6.58 -1.52
C HIS A 60 -3.93 7.70 -2.20
N VAL A 61 -4.06 8.83 -1.53
CA VAL A 61 -4.72 10.01 -2.09
C VAL A 61 -3.78 10.69 -3.08
N VAL A 62 -4.18 10.71 -4.34
CA VAL A 62 -3.39 11.26 -5.44
C VAL A 62 -4.09 12.50 -5.98
N ARG A 63 -3.34 13.60 -6.08
CA ARG A 63 -3.89 14.83 -6.63
C ARG A 63 -3.99 14.76 -8.15
N CYS A 64 -5.20 14.91 -8.67
CA CYS A 64 -5.51 14.90 -10.10
C CYS A 64 -6.10 16.24 -10.57
N PHE A 65 -5.66 17.36 -9.99
CA PHE A 65 -6.10 18.70 -10.37
C PHE A 65 -4.95 19.72 -10.26
N GLU A 66 -5.02 20.76 -11.06
CA GLU A 66 -4.12 21.92 -10.97
C GLU A 66 -4.74 23.02 -10.11
N ASP A 67 -3.95 23.60 -9.23
CA ASP A 67 -4.32 24.75 -8.42
C ASP A 67 -3.09 25.66 -8.26
N ALA A 68 -3.24 26.90 -8.71
CA ALA A 68 -2.17 27.91 -8.68
C ALA A 68 -1.81 28.35 -7.25
N ASP A 69 -2.71 28.21 -6.30
CA ASP A 69 -2.53 28.61 -4.90
C ASP A 69 -1.78 27.56 -4.07
N ILE A 70 -1.64 26.34 -4.60
CA ILE A 70 -0.91 25.27 -3.92
C ILE A 70 0.57 25.34 -4.27
N ILE A 71 1.39 25.76 -3.31
CA ILE A 71 2.86 25.80 -3.45
C ILE A 71 3.37 24.38 -3.67
N ARG A 72 4.04 24.15 -4.80
CA ARG A 72 4.67 22.89 -5.15
C ARG A 72 6.19 23.04 -5.30
N HIS A 73 6.88 21.94 -5.01
CA HIS A 73 8.28 21.78 -5.40
C HIS A 73 8.46 21.39 -6.89
N ALA A 74 7.37 21.16 -7.65
CA ALA A 74 7.37 20.87 -9.09
C ALA A 74 6.25 21.64 -9.79
N ASP A 75 6.57 22.22 -10.94
CA ASP A 75 5.74 23.19 -11.68
C ASP A 75 4.58 22.58 -12.49
N SER A 76 4.34 21.26 -12.45
CA SER A 76 3.28 20.60 -13.24
C SER A 76 2.58 19.48 -12.46
N LEU A 77 1.32 19.23 -12.81
CA LEU A 77 0.56 18.07 -12.35
C LEU A 77 1.23 16.80 -12.90
N ASN A 78 1.67 15.92 -12.01
CA ASN A 78 2.26 14.64 -12.39
C ASN A 78 1.91 13.55 -11.36
N PRO A 79 0.68 12.98 -11.43
CA PRO A 79 0.23 11.95 -10.51
C PRO A 79 1.13 10.71 -10.52
N GLN A 80 1.67 10.33 -11.68
CA GLN A 80 2.60 9.22 -11.80
C GLN A 80 3.85 9.44 -10.95
N HIS A 81 4.49 10.60 -11.08
CA HIS A 81 5.68 10.92 -10.30
C HIS A 81 5.40 10.97 -8.79
N ASP A 82 4.23 11.48 -8.40
CA ASP A 82 3.82 11.54 -7.00
C ASP A 82 3.67 10.11 -6.43
N ILE A 83 3.04 9.18 -7.18
CA ILE A 83 2.91 7.77 -6.81
C ILE A 83 4.28 7.09 -6.76
N GLU A 84 5.10 7.24 -7.78
CA GLU A 84 6.45 6.66 -7.86
C GLU A 84 7.31 7.10 -6.67
N THR A 85 7.25 8.38 -6.31
CA THR A 85 8.01 8.92 -5.16
C THR A 85 7.65 8.21 -3.87
N ILE A 86 6.38 8.01 -3.58
CA ILE A 86 5.91 7.30 -2.39
C ILE A 86 6.28 5.82 -2.45
N ASN A 87 6.06 5.18 -3.60
CA ASN A 87 6.40 3.78 -3.78
C ASN A 87 7.91 3.53 -3.56
N LEU A 88 8.78 4.39 -4.06
CA LEU A 88 10.23 4.28 -3.86
C LEU A 88 10.64 4.34 -2.38
N GLU A 89 10.03 5.21 -1.58
CA GLU A 89 10.30 5.28 -0.14
C GLU A 89 9.85 3.99 0.59
N LEU A 90 8.68 3.44 0.23
CA LEU A 90 8.19 2.20 0.80
C LEU A 90 9.05 1.00 0.38
N ILE A 91 9.45 0.94 -0.89
CA ILE A 91 10.34 -0.08 -1.44
C ILE A 91 11.70 -0.06 -0.74
N ALA A 92 12.29 1.12 -0.53
CA ALA A 92 13.57 1.25 0.17
C ALA A 92 13.50 0.70 1.60
N ALA A 93 12.43 1.01 2.33
CA ALA A 93 12.22 0.50 3.68
C ALA A 93 12.01 -1.03 3.71
N ASP A 94 11.30 -1.58 2.73
CA ASP A 94 11.09 -3.02 2.61
C ASP A 94 12.37 -3.74 2.22
N ARG A 95 13.14 -3.18 1.30
CA ARG A 95 14.44 -3.70 0.89
C ARG A 95 15.37 -3.91 2.08
N ASP A 96 15.46 -2.92 2.97
CA ASP A 96 16.28 -3.02 4.19
C ASP A 96 15.76 -4.12 5.13
N THR A 97 14.43 -4.26 5.23
CA THR A 97 13.81 -5.31 6.05
C THR A 97 14.11 -6.69 5.46
N VAL A 98 13.93 -6.87 4.16
CA VAL A 98 14.15 -8.13 3.45
C VAL A 98 15.64 -8.51 3.48
N ALA A 99 16.56 -7.54 3.29
CA ALA A 99 18.00 -7.79 3.33
C ALA A 99 18.45 -8.37 4.68
N LYS A 100 17.96 -7.79 5.79
CA LYS A 100 18.27 -8.29 7.15
C LYS A 100 17.71 -9.70 7.38
N ARG A 101 16.51 -9.98 6.86
CA ARG A 101 15.88 -11.31 6.97
C ARG A 101 16.61 -12.35 6.14
N ALA A 102 16.94 -12.06 4.88
CA ALA A 102 17.68 -12.93 3.99
C ALA A 102 19.08 -13.25 4.55
N GLU A 103 19.80 -12.25 5.06
CA GLU A 103 21.10 -12.45 5.70
C GLU A 103 21.01 -13.37 6.93
N ARG A 104 20.00 -13.15 7.80
CA ARG A 104 19.76 -14.01 8.96
C ARG A 104 19.47 -15.44 8.53
N ALA A 105 18.54 -15.63 7.58
CA ALA A 105 18.17 -16.95 7.08
C ALA A 105 19.37 -17.67 6.49
N THR A 106 20.20 -16.98 5.69
CA THR A 106 21.45 -17.53 5.11
C THR A 106 22.43 -17.99 6.19
N LYS A 107 22.61 -17.21 7.27
CA LYS A 107 23.46 -17.61 8.40
C LYS A 107 22.94 -18.86 9.10
N MET A 108 21.61 -19.04 9.13
CA MET A 108 20.94 -20.17 9.79
C MET A 108 20.85 -21.42 8.91
N LEU A 109 21.20 -21.36 7.62
CA LEU A 109 21.24 -22.56 6.75
C LEU A 109 22.10 -23.69 7.32
N LYS A 110 23.12 -23.35 8.11
CA LYS A 110 24.03 -24.33 8.77
C LYS A 110 23.31 -25.24 9.76
N THR A 111 22.10 -24.88 10.21
CA THR A 111 21.28 -25.72 11.12
C THR A 111 20.61 -26.87 10.41
N GLY A 112 20.53 -26.84 9.08
CA GLY A 112 19.80 -27.83 8.27
C GLY A 112 18.27 -27.70 8.32
N ASP A 113 17.75 -26.68 8.97
CA ASP A 113 16.31 -26.43 9.02
C ASP A 113 15.80 -25.89 7.68
N LYS A 114 14.83 -26.61 7.11
CA LYS A 114 14.21 -26.29 5.82
C LYS A 114 13.55 -24.90 5.81
N LYS A 115 13.04 -24.44 6.95
CA LYS A 115 12.42 -23.11 7.08
C LYS A 115 13.40 -22.01 6.66
N PHE A 116 14.67 -22.08 7.11
CA PHE A 116 15.65 -21.05 6.75
C PHE A 116 16.08 -21.11 5.28
N ALA A 117 16.03 -22.28 4.66
CA ALA A 117 16.28 -22.39 3.22
C ALA A 117 15.19 -21.67 2.43
N GLU A 118 13.93 -21.89 2.78
CA GLU A 118 12.78 -21.25 2.14
C GLU A 118 12.75 -19.74 2.38
N GLU A 119 13.05 -19.27 3.61
CA GLU A 119 13.17 -17.85 3.92
C GLU A 119 14.33 -17.18 3.14
N SER A 120 15.47 -17.86 3.00
CA SER A 120 16.63 -17.34 2.24
C SER A 120 16.31 -17.22 0.76
N GLU A 121 15.65 -18.23 0.17
CA GLU A 121 15.25 -18.23 -1.24
C GLU A 121 14.24 -17.12 -1.53
N LEU A 122 13.20 -16.99 -0.70
CA LEU A 122 12.22 -15.91 -0.80
C LEU A 122 12.87 -14.54 -0.62
N GLY A 123 13.78 -14.41 0.34
CA GLY A 123 14.49 -13.16 0.58
C GLY A 123 15.28 -12.70 -0.64
N ASN A 124 16.03 -13.59 -1.28
CA ASN A 124 16.79 -13.28 -2.49
C ASN A 124 15.86 -12.91 -3.66
N LYS A 125 14.74 -13.61 -3.82
CA LYS A 125 13.73 -13.33 -4.83
C LYS A 125 13.10 -11.94 -4.64
N LEU A 126 12.70 -11.62 -3.42
CA LEU A 126 12.13 -10.30 -3.09
C LEU A 126 13.16 -9.18 -3.22
N LEU A 127 14.44 -9.40 -2.82
CA LEU A 127 15.49 -8.39 -3.02
C LEU A 127 15.66 -8.07 -4.49
N ALA A 128 15.75 -9.08 -5.36
CA ALA A 128 15.89 -8.86 -6.79
C ALA A 128 14.69 -8.09 -7.38
N HIS A 129 13.48 -8.32 -6.85
CA HIS A 129 12.26 -7.63 -7.27
C HIS A 129 12.25 -6.17 -6.82
N LEU A 130 12.57 -5.91 -5.54
CA LEU A 130 12.63 -4.58 -4.95
C LEU A 130 13.79 -3.74 -5.54
N ASP A 131 14.93 -4.36 -5.86
CA ASP A 131 16.06 -3.70 -6.54
C ASP A 131 15.71 -3.22 -7.96
N ASN A 132 14.70 -3.83 -8.59
CA ASN A 132 14.11 -3.36 -9.84
C ASN A 132 13.01 -2.32 -9.63
N LEU A 133 12.92 -1.73 -8.44
CA LEU A 133 11.94 -0.71 -8.07
C LEU A 133 10.48 -1.19 -8.19
N GLN A 134 10.25 -2.50 -8.03
CA GLN A 134 8.92 -3.11 -8.09
C GLN A 134 8.42 -3.38 -6.66
N PRO A 135 7.17 -3.00 -6.31
CA PRO A 135 6.61 -3.26 -4.98
C PRO A 135 6.40 -4.76 -4.77
N ALA A 136 6.58 -5.24 -3.54
CA ALA A 136 6.51 -6.67 -3.22
C ALA A 136 5.15 -7.33 -3.59
N ARG A 137 4.05 -6.55 -3.66
CA ARG A 137 2.73 -7.02 -4.08
C ARG A 137 2.67 -7.51 -5.52
N THR A 138 3.56 -7.03 -6.40
CA THR A 138 3.66 -7.47 -7.80
C THR A 138 4.61 -8.64 -7.99
N CYS A 139 5.35 -9.06 -6.95
CA CYS A 139 6.21 -10.22 -7.01
C CYS A 139 5.38 -11.51 -7.13
N PRO A 140 5.62 -12.35 -8.17
CA PRO A 140 4.92 -13.62 -8.28
C PRO A 140 5.37 -14.56 -7.15
N MET A 141 4.49 -14.81 -6.19
CA MET A 141 4.74 -15.67 -5.03
C MET A 141 3.75 -16.83 -5.00
N THR A 142 4.23 -18.00 -4.60
CA THR A 142 3.39 -19.13 -4.23
C THR A 142 2.65 -18.83 -2.92
N ASP A 143 1.60 -19.60 -2.60
CA ASP A 143 0.85 -19.40 -1.36
C ASP A 143 1.73 -19.56 -0.12
N LYS A 144 2.67 -20.50 -0.15
CA LYS A 144 3.64 -20.71 0.92
C LYS A 144 4.60 -19.51 1.08
N GLU A 145 5.09 -18.96 -0.02
CA GLU A 145 5.93 -17.76 0.01
C GLU A 145 5.15 -16.54 0.55
N ARG A 146 3.84 -16.44 0.22
CA ARG A 146 2.99 -15.39 0.76
C ARG A 146 2.80 -15.52 2.28
N GLU A 147 2.66 -16.75 2.79
CA GLU A 147 2.58 -16.98 4.23
C GLU A 147 3.86 -16.52 4.95
N ILE A 148 5.03 -16.87 4.40
CA ILE A 148 6.32 -16.41 4.95
C ILE A 148 6.44 -14.88 4.88
N ALA A 149 6.09 -14.28 3.73
CA ALA A 149 6.17 -12.83 3.53
C ALA A 149 5.27 -12.04 4.49
N ARG A 150 4.10 -12.58 4.88
CA ARG A 150 3.20 -11.96 5.86
C ARG A 150 3.88 -11.74 7.22
N GLU A 151 4.71 -12.70 7.66
CA GLU A 151 5.47 -12.58 8.92
C GLU A 151 6.55 -11.48 8.87
N TRP A 152 6.83 -10.93 7.69
CA TRP A 152 7.85 -9.90 7.51
C TRP A 152 7.29 -8.48 7.61
N PHE A 153 5.96 -8.34 7.59
CA PHE A 153 5.25 -7.05 7.70
C PHE A 153 5.75 -6.01 6.70
N LEU A 154 5.94 -6.44 5.44
CA LEU A 154 6.39 -5.55 4.38
C LEU A 154 5.30 -4.52 4.05
N LEU A 155 5.73 -3.28 3.81
CA LEU A 155 4.85 -2.16 3.49
C LEU A 155 4.23 -2.32 2.10
N THR A 156 5.05 -2.75 1.14
CA THR A 156 4.66 -2.86 -0.26
C THR A 156 3.94 -4.17 -0.60
N THR A 157 3.75 -5.08 0.35
CA THR A 157 2.83 -6.23 0.18
C THR A 157 1.37 -5.87 0.42
N LYS A 158 1.11 -4.73 1.09
CA LYS A 158 -0.25 -4.30 1.42
C LYS A 158 -1.03 -3.95 0.16
N PRO A 159 -2.34 -4.28 0.11
CA PRO A 159 -3.22 -3.79 -0.95
C PRO A 159 -3.31 -2.27 -0.93
N VAL A 160 -3.37 -1.68 -2.11
CA VAL A 160 -3.49 -0.23 -2.30
C VAL A 160 -4.80 0.10 -3.00
N ILE A 161 -5.44 1.16 -2.56
CA ILE A 161 -6.53 1.84 -3.25
C ILE A 161 -6.02 3.24 -3.61
N TYR A 162 -6.02 3.58 -4.88
CA TYR A 162 -5.71 4.94 -5.34
C TYR A 162 -6.97 5.80 -5.32
N ALA A 163 -6.98 6.86 -4.51
CA ALA A 163 -8.05 7.83 -4.45
C ALA A 163 -7.64 9.08 -5.24
N CYS A 164 -8.16 9.23 -6.46
CA CYS A 164 -7.93 10.38 -7.31
C CYS A 164 -8.72 11.58 -6.77
N ASN A 165 -8.03 12.53 -6.16
CA ASN A 165 -8.62 13.79 -5.69
C ASN A 165 -8.71 14.76 -6.87
N ILE A 166 -9.96 15.10 -7.26
CA ILE A 166 -10.27 15.96 -8.42
C ILE A 166 -10.83 17.29 -7.97
N LYS A 167 -10.98 18.25 -8.92
CA LYS A 167 -11.71 19.51 -8.66
C LYS A 167 -13.21 19.28 -8.56
N GLU A 168 -13.87 20.12 -7.78
CA GLU A 168 -15.34 20.14 -7.69
C GLU A 168 -16.00 20.33 -9.07
N ASP A 169 -15.42 21.15 -9.95
CA ASP A 169 -15.87 21.38 -11.32
C ASP A 169 -15.78 20.14 -12.24
N ASP A 170 -15.04 19.13 -11.83
CA ASP A 170 -14.85 17.88 -12.57
C ASP A 170 -15.79 16.76 -12.06
N LEU A 171 -16.52 17.02 -10.97
CA LEU A 171 -17.50 16.08 -10.44
C LEU A 171 -18.61 15.82 -11.47
N GLY A 172 -18.87 14.55 -11.75
CA GLY A 172 -19.88 14.12 -12.72
C GLY A 172 -19.42 14.11 -14.18
N LYS A 173 -18.18 14.49 -14.47
CA LYS A 173 -17.56 14.25 -15.78
C LYS A 173 -17.19 12.78 -15.95
N GLU A 174 -16.98 12.38 -17.20
CA GLU A 174 -16.41 11.06 -17.50
C GLU A 174 -15.01 10.97 -16.90
N GLU A 175 -14.75 9.98 -16.05
CA GLU A 175 -13.50 9.86 -15.29
C GLU A 175 -12.24 9.90 -16.18
N ASP A 176 -12.32 9.26 -17.36
CA ASP A 176 -11.21 9.19 -18.31
C ASP A 176 -10.92 10.53 -19.01
N SER A 177 -11.83 11.51 -18.88
CA SER A 177 -11.64 12.88 -19.37
C SER A 177 -10.91 13.79 -18.37
N ILE A 178 -10.74 13.33 -17.12
CA ILE A 178 -10.14 14.13 -16.04
C ILE A 178 -8.62 13.98 -16.07
N PRO A 179 -7.87 15.09 -16.08
CA PRO A 179 -6.40 15.06 -16.11
C PRO A 179 -5.83 14.19 -14.98
N GLY A 180 -4.87 13.34 -15.33
CA GLY A 180 -4.16 12.49 -14.38
C GLY A 180 -4.89 11.24 -13.90
N VAL A 181 -6.22 11.14 -14.07
CA VAL A 181 -6.97 9.92 -13.66
C VAL A 181 -6.57 8.72 -14.51
N LEU A 182 -6.38 8.90 -15.82
CA LEU A 182 -5.90 7.83 -16.71
C LEU A 182 -4.53 7.30 -16.31
N ASP A 183 -3.60 8.18 -15.92
CA ASP A 183 -2.27 7.80 -15.49
C ASP A 183 -2.34 6.94 -14.21
N VAL A 184 -3.18 7.34 -13.26
CA VAL A 184 -3.41 6.56 -12.04
C VAL A 184 -4.05 5.21 -12.35
N LYS A 185 -5.03 5.15 -13.26
CA LYS A 185 -5.68 3.90 -13.69
C LYS A 185 -4.68 2.94 -14.35
N ALA A 186 -3.73 3.45 -15.14
CA ALA A 186 -2.69 2.64 -15.76
C ALA A 186 -1.79 1.98 -14.70
N ILE A 187 -1.30 2.75 -13.73
CA ILE A 187 -0.49 2.23 -12.62
C ILE A 187 -1.28 1.22 -11.79
N ALA A 188 -2.52 1.54 -11.46
CA ALA A 188 -3.39 0.65 -10.68
C ALA A 188 -3.62 -0.69 -11.39
N ALA A 189 -3.74 -0.70 -12.71
CA ALA A 189 -3.91 -1.92 -13.50
C ALA A 189 -2.68 -2.83 -13.41
N GLU A 190 -1.46 -2.27 -13.47
CA GLU A 190 -0.21 -3.02 -13.33
C GLU A 190 -0.07 -3.66 -11.93
N GLU A 191 -0.57 -2.97 -10.90
CA GLU A 191 -0.51 -3.44 -9.51
C GLU A 191 -1.74 -4.24 -9.07
N ASN A 192 -2.73 -4.44 -9.94
CA ASN A 192 -4.05 -5.00 -9.62
C ASN A 192 -4.73 -4.26 -8.46
N ALA A 193 -4.54 -2.96 -8.39
CA ALA A 193 -5.11 -2.07 -7.39
C ALA A 193 -6.47 -1.50 -7.84
N LYS A 194 -7.22 -0.93 -6.89
CA LYS A 194 -8.49 -0.24 -7.18
C LYS A 194 -8.26 1.26 -7.29
N VAL A 195 -9.08 1.91 -8.12
CA VAL A 195 -9.11 3.37 -8.25
C VAL A 195 -10.48 3.87 -7.82
N LEU A 196 -10.49 4.95 -7.06
CA LEU A 196 -11.68 5.73 -6.70
C LEU A 196 -11.43 7.17 -7.12
N VAL A 197 -12.47 7.83 -7.63
CA VAL A 197 -12.46 9.28 -7.90
C VAL A 197 -13.24 9.96 -6.79
N ILE A 198 -12.62 10.94 -6.12
CA ILE A 198 -13.17 11.64 -4.94
C ILE A 198 -13.07 13.16 -5.10
#